data_0d3afb450b092ba2db7e9337ee680b95
#
_entry.id   0d3afb450b092ba2db7e9337ee680b95
#
_cell.length_a   1.000
_cell.length_b   1.000
_cell.length_c   1.000
_cell.angle_alpha   90.00
_cell.angle_beta   90.00
_cell.angle_gamma   90.00
#
_symmetry.space_group_name_H-M   'P 1'
#
loop_
_entity.id
_entity.type
_entity.pdbx_description
1 polymer ?
#
loop_
_entity_poly.entity_id
_entity_poly.type
_entity_poly.pdbx_seq_one_letter_code
_entity_poly.pdbx_strand_id
1 'polypeptide(L)'
;MLPPRLSRRSRRKAGQAAVSARQERAKVKEMVTKGEIFFFDLFKDERKSVLRMKLIDLLQAVPGIGKTRAEVILDRTGISNSRRIGGVGHRQIELLRQEFLLIKNSRKSGELLVVSGPSGVGKSTITNKLRSDDRFWISISATTREIRSGEQNGVDYHFVSDEKFDQMIAKNDFLEWASFAGAKYGTPKKAVDDALMDGKNVILEIELNGARQVRKNSKNAILVFIKPPSWEELTARLIKRGTESEQSTQARLDRAKEELLAASEFDHVVINHQVDQSVAELVSLALR
;
A
#
# COMPACT_ATOMS: atom_id res chain seq x y z
N MET A 1 53.08 17.58 -22.28
CA MET A 1 53.30 16.15 -22.05
C MET A 1 52.01 15.39 -22.37
N LEU A 2 52.05 14.46 -23.33
CA LEU A 2 50.93 13.56 -23.61
C LEU A 2 50.83 12.53 -22.48
N PRO A 3 49.58 12.20 -21.99
CA PRO A 3 49.41 11.19 -20.93
C PRO A 3 49.93 9.82 -21.41
N PRO A 4 50.52 9.01 -20.51
CA PRO A 4 51.10 7.72 -20.87
C PRO A 4 50.04 6.78 -21.46
N ARG A 5 50.36 6.16 -22.63
CA ARG A 5 49.47 5.20 -23.29
C ARG A 5 49.34 3.92 -22.43
N LEU A 6 48.12 3.65 -21.93
CA LEU A 6 47.82 2.43 -21.19
C LEU A 6 48.09 1.19 -22.08
N SER A 7 48.66 0.12 -21.49
CA SER A 7 48.83 -1.18 -22.14
C SER A 7 47.48 -1.81 -22.53
N ARG A 8 47.44 -2.73 -23.51
CA ARG A 8 46.24 -3.47 -23.92
C ARG A 8 45.60 -4.19 -22.72
N ARG A 9 46.40 -4.77 -21.82
CA ARG A 9 45.93 -5.46 -20.61
C ARG A 9 45.27 -4.49 -19.63
N SER A 10 45.86 -3.31 -19.43
CA SER A 10 45.29 -2.25 -18.56
C SER A 10 43.98 -1.68 -19.12
N ARG A 11 43.86 -1.49 -20.43
CA ARG A 11 42.61 -1.07 -21.09
C ARG A 11 41.49 -2.10 -20.91
N ARG A 12 41.80 -3.40 -21.08
CA ARG A 12 40.81 -4.49 -20.88
C ARG A 12 40.32 -4.56 -19.43
N LYS A 13 41.24 -4.45 -18.44
CA LYS A 13 40.84 -4.38 -17.01
C LYS A 13 39.97 -3.16 -16.70
N ALA A 14 40.32 -1.98 -17.22
CA ALA A 14 39.54 -0.76 -17.06
C ALA A 14 38.14 -0.88 -17.71
N GLY A 15 38.04 -1.51 -18.89
CA GLY A 15 36.78 -1.78 -19.55
C GLY A 15 35.88 -2.70 -18.73
N GLN A 16 36.42 -3.83 -18.21
CA GLN A 16 35.68 -4.75 -17.35
C GLN A 16 35.21 -4.07 -16.07
N ALA A 17 36.07 -3.29 -15.40
CA ALA A 17 35.69 -2.52 -14.22
C ALA A 17 34.58 -1.50 -14.49
N ALA A 18 34.60 -0.86 -15.67
CA ALA A 18 33.56 0.08 -16.07
C ALA A 18 32.18 -0.61 -16.29
N VAL A 19 32.19 -1.81 -16.90
CA VAL A 19 30.96 -2.62 -17.07
C VAL A 19 30.40 -3.05 -15.73
N SER A 20 31.23 -3.62 -14.85
CA SER A 20 30.83 -4.02 -13.51
C SER A 20 30.25 -2.84 -12.72
N ALA A 21 30.89 -1.68 -12.74
CA ALA A 21 30.39 -0.49 -12.06
C ALA A 21 29.05 0.02 -12.64
N ARG A 22 28.77 -0.18 -13.93
CA ARG A 22 27.47 0.15 -14.53
C ARG A 22 26.39 -0.79 -14.04
N GLN A 23 26.66 -2.09 -14.04
CA GLN A 23 25.72 -3.12 -13.56
C GLN A 23 25.37 -2.89 -12.10
N GLU A 24 26.38 -2.62 -11.25
CA GLU A 24 26.17 -2.33 -9.84
C GLU A 24 25.29 -1.08 -9.63
N ARG A 25 25.54 0.00 -10.36
CA ARG A 25 24.72 1.22 -10.29
C ARG A 25 23.28 0.99 -10.76
N ALA A 26 23.08 0.18 -11.81
CA ALA A 26 21.75 -0.17 -12.29
C ALA A 26 20.98 -0.96 -11.22
N LYS A 27 21.65 -1.95 -10.59
CA LYS A 27 21.08 -2.74 -9.50
C LYS A 27 20.70 -1.87 -8.30
N VAL A 28 21.56 -0.95 -7.88
CA VAL A 28 21.27 -0.03 -6.76
C VAL A 28 20.03 0.83 -7.08
N LYS A 29 19.92 1.36 -8.30
CA LYS A 29 18.72 2.13 -8.70
C LYS A 29 17.45 1.28 -8.65
N GLU A 30 17.52 0.05 -9.15
CA GLU A 30 16.40 -0.89 -9.08
C GLU A 30 15.99 -1.18 -7.64
N MET A 31 16.95 -1.40 -6.74
CA MET A 31 16.67 -1.65 -5.31
C MET A 31 16.04 -0.43 -4.63
N VAL A 32 16.45 0.80 -5.00
CA VAL A 32 15.80 2.03 -4.53
C VAL A 32 14.37 2.14 -5.06
N THR A 33 14.15 1.83 -6.34
CA THR A 33 12.81 1.86 -6.95
C THR A 33 11.86 0.84 -6.30
N LYS A 34 12.38 -0.33 -5.92
CA LYS A 34 11.62 -1.38 -5.21
C LYS A 34 11.46 -1.13 -3.70
N GLY A 35 12.11 -0.09 -3.15
CA GLY A 35 12.11 0.17 -1.70
C GLY A 35 12.97 -0.83 -0.89
N GLU A 36 13.80 -1.64 -1.54
CA GLU A 36 14.70 -2.62 -0.91
C GLU A 36 15.88 -1.95 -0.19
N ILE A 37 16.26 -0.73 -0.63
CA ILE A 37 17.27 0.11 0.02
C ILE A 37 16.68 1.50 0.24
N PHE A 38 16.86 2.03 1.44
CA PHE A 38 16.47 3.39 1.75
C PHE A 38 17.45 4.40 1.14
N PHE A 39 16.91 5.39 0.41
CA PHE A 39 17.69 6.40 -0.33
C PHE A 39 18.82 7.03 0.50
N PHE A 40 18.55 7.37 1.77
CA PHE A 40 19.53 8.06 2.62
C PHE A 40 20.65 7.17 3.14
N ASP A 41 20.50 5.84 3.09
CA ASP A 41 21.57 4.92 3.51
C ASP A 41 22.71 4.91 2.49
N LEU A 42 22.44 5.28 1.23
CA LEU A 42 23.45 5.33 0.18
C LEU A 42 24.49 6.45 0.36
N PHE A 43 24.23 7.44 1.22
CA PHE A 43 25.24 8.44 1.59
C PHE A 43 26.32 7.88 2.54
N LYS A 44 26.07 6.71 3.14
CA LYS A 44 27.01 5.97 3.98
C LYS A 44 27.62 4.76 3.25
N ASP A 45 27.33 4.60 1.96
CA ASP A 45 27.82 3.47 1.16
C ASP A 45 29.33 3.59 0.96
N GLU A 46 30.06 2.47 1.05
CA GLU A 46 31.51 2.42 0.88
C GLU A 46 31.93 2.11 -0.56
N ARG A 47 31.01 1.65 -1.39
CA ARG A 47 31.28 1.26 -2.79
C ARG A 47 31.56 2.46 -3.66
N LYS A 48 32.78 2.53 -4.20
CA LYS A 48 33.20 3.65 -5.09
C LYS A 48 32.31 3.84 -6.30
N SER A 49 31.71 2.78 -6.84
CA SER A 49 30.77 2.83 -7.97
C SER A 49 29.49 3.59 -7.60
N VAL A 50 28.96 3.38 -6.38
CA VAL A 50 27.77 4.04 -5.83
C VAL A 50 28.09 5.50 -5.52
N LEU A 51 29.15 5.78 -4.77
CA LEU A 51 29.56 7.15 -4.42
C LEU A 51 29.83 8.04 -5.65
N ARG A 52 30.18 7.43 -6.81
CA ARG A 52 30.38 8.13 -8.09
C ARG A 52 29.10 8.33 -8.91
N MET A 53 27.95 7.82 -8.48
CA MET A 53 26.66 8.09 -9.14
C MET A 53 26.32 9.57 -9.02
N LYS A 54 25.69 10.13 -10.05
CA LYS A 54 25.09 11.46 -9.94
C LYS A 54 23.90 11.39 -9.02
N LEU A 55 23.76 12.36 -8.13
CA LEU A 55 22.65 12.41 -7.19
C LEU A 55 21.30 12.50 -7.92
N ILE A 56 21.25 13.25 -9.04
CA ILE A 56 20.02 13.37 -9.84
C ILE A 56 19.54 12.01 -10.38
N ASP A 57 20.46 11.12 -10.81
CA ASP A 57 20.11 9.79 -11.32
C ASP A 57 19.54 8.88 -10.22
N LEU A 58 19.98 9.11 -8.98
CA LEU A 58 19.47 8.38 -7.81
C LEU A 58 18.11 8.94 -7.35
N LEU A 59 17.95 10.28 -7.36
CA LEU A 59 16.66 10.92 -7.06
C LEU A 59 15.56 10.42 -8.00
N GLN A 60 15.85 10.29 -9.30
CA GLN A 60 14.91 9.78 -10.29
C GLN A 60 14.57 8.29 -10.12
N ALA A 61 15.35 7.54 -9.37
CA ALA A 61 15.04 6.15 -9.02
C ALA A 61 14.06 6.05 -7.83
N VAL A 62 13.85 7.14 -7.09
CA VAL A 62 12.87 7.17 -6.00
C VAL A 62 11.46 7.24 -6.58
N PRO A 63 10.54 6.34 -6.19
CA PRO A 63 9.16 6.36 -6.68
C PRO A 63 8.53 7.75 -6.54
N GLY A 64 7.94 8.24 -7.65
CA GLY A 64 7.28 9.55 -7.70
C GLY A 64 8.19 10.77 -7.76
N ILE A 65 9.50 10.61 -7.94
CA ILE A 65 10.41 11.71 -8.25
C ILE A 65 10.86 11.59 -9.71
N GLY A 66 10.12 12.25 -10.60
CA GLY A 66 10.52 12.38 -12.01
C GLY A 66 11.65 13.39 -12.21
N LYS A 67 12.12 13.54 -13.46
CA LYS A 67 13.23 14.41 -13.82
C LYS A 67 13.06 15.86 -13.33
N THR A 68 11.95 16.48 -13.67
CA THR A 68 11.67 17.89 -13.28
C THR A 68 11.67 18.07 -11.76
N ARG A 69 11.09 17.13 -11.03
CA ARG A 69 11.04 17.19 -9.56
C ARG A 69 12.43 17.00 -8.95
N ALA A 70 13.23 16.10 -9.50
CA ALA A 70 14.63 15.91 -9.07
C ALA A 70 15.45 17.19 -9.26
N GLU A 71 15.28 17.88 -10.37
CA GLU A 71 15.95 19.17 -10.64
C GLU A 71 15.52 20.24 -9.62
N VAL A 72 14.24 20.36 -9.33
CA VAL A 72 13.71 21.30 -8.30
C VAL A 72 14.26 21.00 -6.91
N ILE A 73 14.36 19.71 -6.53
CA ILE A 73 14.92 19.31 -5.24
C ILE A 73 16.39 19.73 -5.14
N LEU A 74 17.17 19.49 -6.19
CA LEU A 74 18.58 19.85 -6.22
C LEU A 74 18.78 21.37 -6.14
N ASP A 75 17.96 22.14 -6.85
CA ASP A 75 17.99 23.60 -6.83
C ASP A 75 17.68 24.14 -5.42
N ARG A 76 16.60 23.69 -4.79
CA ARG A 76 16.20 24.12 -3.44
C ARG A 76 17.22 23.73 -2.36
N THR A 77 17.96 22.65 -2.55
CA THR A 77 18.98 22.18 -1.60
C THR A 77 20.37 22.75 -1.91
N GLY A 78 20.50 23.58 -2.96
CA GLY A 78 21.78 24.17 -3.38
C GLY A 78 22.78 23.11 -3.85
N ILE A 79 22.28 22.02 -4.48
CA ILE A 79 23.11 20.92 -4.96
C ILE A 79 23.15 20.95 -6.48
N SER A 80 24.37 21.03 -7.05
CA SER A 80 24.54 21.00 -8.50
C SER A 80 24.04 19.68 -9.11
N ASN A 81 23.40 19.74 -10.30
CA ASN A 81 22.96 18.58 -11.10
C ASN A 81 24.11 17.61 -11.46
N SER A 82 25.35 18.07 -11.45
CA SER A 82 26.54 17.24 -11.66
C SER A 82 27.08 16.58 -10.39
N ARG A 83 26.54 16.94 -9.21
CA ARG A 83 27.02 16.45 -7.91
C ARG A 83 26.87 14.94 -7.81
N ARG A 84 27.91 14.30 -7.30
CA ARG A 84 27.93 12.86 -7.02
C ARG A 84 27.58 12.59 -5.56
N ILE A 85 27.05 11.40 -5.26
CA ILE A 85 26.60 10.99 -3.91
C ILE A 85 27.72 11.22 -2.88
N GLY A 86 28.94 10.74 -3.16
CA GLY A 86 30.08 10.88 -2.23
C GLY A 86 30.60 12.32 -2.05
N GLY A 87 30.06 13.30 -2.79
CA GLY A 87 30.41 14.71 -2.65
C GLY A 87 29.32 15.56 -1.99
N VAL A 88 28.24 14.94 -1.48
CA VAL A 88 27.16 15.65 -0.79
C VAL A 88 27.54 15.83 0.66
N GLY A 89 27.59 17.07 1.12
CA GLY A 89 27.92 17.40 2.51
C GLY A 89 26.76 17.14 3.48
N HIS A 90 27.07 16.98 4.77
CA HIS A 90 26.11 16.67 5.84
C HIS A 90 24.91 17.66 5.84
N ARG A 91 25.17 18.97 5.74
CA ARG A 91 24.13 20.00 5.67
C ARG A 91 23.19 19.80 4.46
N GLN A 92 23.73 19.41 3.32
CA GLN A 92 22.93 19.16 2.12
C GLN A 92 22.07 17.89 2.26
N ILE A 93 22.58 16.87 2.97
CA ILE A 93 21.80 15.66 3.27
C ILE A 93 20.61 16.03 4.17
N GLU A 94 20.79 16.90 5.15
CA GLU A 94 19.69 17.36 6.01
C GLU A 94 18.65 18.18 5.23
N LEU A 95 19.07 19.06 4.34
CA LEU A 95 18.14 19.77 3.44
C LEU A 95 17.39 18.81 2.53
N LEU A 96 18.05 17.78 1.99
CA LEU A 96 17.38 16.73 1.23
C LEU A 96 16.32 15.98 2.08
N ARG A 97 16.62 15.69 3.35
CA ARG A 97 15.63 15.09 4.26
C ARG A 97 14.41 15.98 4.45
N GLN A 98 14.61 17.28 4.62
CA GLN A 98 13.52 18.25 4.72
C GLN A 98 12.69 18.32 3.44
N GLU A 99 13.31 18.34 2.25
CA GLU A 99 12.60 18.30 0.97
C GLU A 99 11.79 16.99 0.81
N PHE A 100 12.34 15.85 1.22
CA PHE A 100 11.61 14.58 1.20
C PHE A 100 10.40 14.59 2.16
N LEU A 101 10.52 15.20 3.34
CA LEU A 101 9.39 15.41 4.25
C LEU A 101 8.34 16.34 3.65
N LEU A 102 8.75 17.44 2.99
CA LEU A 102 7.84 18.33 2.29
C LEU A 102 7.13 17.64 1.13
N ILE A 103 7.84 16.80 0.38
CA ILE A 103 7.26 15.98 -0.70
C ILE A 103 6.25 14.98 -0.14
N LYS A 104 6.58 14.32 0.96
CA LYS A 104 5.67 13.42 1.68
C LYS A 104 4.41 14.16 2.15
N ASN A 105 4.56 15.37 2.67
CA ASN A 105 3.46 16.19 3.17
C ASN A 105 2.68 16.93 2.05
N SER A 106 3.30 17.18 0.88
CA SER A 106 2.65 17.85 -0.27
C SER A 106 1.98 16.89 -1.25
N ARG A 107 2.29 15.60 -1.22
CA ARG A 107 1.42 14.60 -1.80
C ARG A 107 0.17 14.59 -0.94
N LYS A 108 -0.98 14.96 -1.50
CA LYS A 108 -2.24 14.53 -0.93
C LYS A 108 -2.08 13.02 -0.75
N SER A 109 -1.85 12.57 0.48
CA SER A 109 -1.94 11.15 0.78
C SER A 109 -3.32 10.72 0.31
N GLY A 110 -3.44 9.55 -0.28
CA GLY A 110 -4.75 9.02 -0.57
C GLY A 110 -5.59 8.92 0.70
N GLU A 111 -6.88 8.86 0.55
CA GLU A 111 -7.81 8.66 1.67
C GLU A 111 -7.92 7.18 2.00
N LEU A 112 -8.03 6.86 3.29
CA LEU A 112 -8.28 5.50 3.78
C LEU A 112 -9.78 5.32 4.02
N LEU A 113 -10.44 4.55 3.17
CA LEU A 113 -11.84 4.19 3.30
C LEU A 113 -11.98 2.78 3.87
N VAL A 114 -12.75 2.65 4.94
CA VAL A 114 -13.11 1.37 5.55
C VAL A 114 -14.54 1.06 5.18
N VAL A 115 -14.75 0.04 4.36
CA VAL A 115 -16.06 -0.41 3.89
C VAL A 115 -16.48 -1.62 4.72
N SER A 116 -17.54 -1.46 5.50
CA SER A 116 -18.12 -2.52 6.32
C SER A 116 -19.64 -2.62 6.12
N GLY A 117 -20.25 -3.59 6.75
CA GLY A 117 -21.68 -3.85 6.66
C GLY A 117 -21.97 -5.35 6.70
N PRO A 118 -23.24 -5.77 6.76
CA PRO A 118 -23.60 -7.16 6.96
C PRO A 118 -23.16 -8.07 5.82
N SER A 119 -23.01 -9.36 6.16
CA SER A 119 -22.74 -10.39 5.13
C SER A 119 -23.86 -10.37 4.09
N GLY A 120 -23.50 -10.52 2.80
CA GLY A 120 -24.49 -10.56 1.72
C GLY A 120 -24.96 -9.18 1.22
N VAL A 121 -24.54 -8.07 1.84
CA VAL A 121 -24.96 -6.71 1.42
C VAL A 121 -24.37 -6.26 0.09
N GLY A 122 -23.32 -6.93 -0.41
CA GLY A 122 -22.70 -6.62 -1.71
C GLY A 122 -21.40 -5.84 -1.62
N LYS A 123 -20.72 -5.80 -0.48
CA LYS A 123 -19.42 -5.11 -0.31
C LYS A 123 -18.42 -5.47 -1.40
N SER A 124 -18.12 -6.76 -1.55
CA SER A 124 -17.11 -7.23 -2.52
C SER A 124 -17.50 -6.93 -3.98
N THR A 125 -18.79 -6.88 -4.29
CA THR A 125 -19.26 -6.49 -5.63
C THR A 125 -18.95 -5.01 -5.90
N ILE A 126 -19.14 -4.15 -4.90
CA ILE A 126 -18.86 -2.71 -4.98
C ILE A 126 -17.34 -2.48 -5.06
N THR A 127 -16.57 -3.07 -4.14
CA THR A 127 -15.12 -2.85 -4.06
C THR A 127 -14.38 -3.41 -5.27
N ASN A 128 -14.83 -4.56 -5.83
CA ASN A 128 -14.23 -5.13 -7.03
C ASN A 128 -14.41 -4.23 -8.27
N LYS A 129 -15.49 -3.45 -8.37
CA LYS A 129 -15.64 -2.48 -9.47
C LYS A 129 -14.60 -1.35 -9.40
N LEU A 130 -14.08 -1.04 -8.21
CA LEU A 130 -13.06 -0.02 -8.02
C LEU A 130 -11.63 -0.52 -8.31
N ARG A 131 -11.41 -1.83 -8.47
CA ARG A 131 -10.09 -2.39 -8.82
C ARG A 131 -9.56 -1.94 -10.17
N SER A 132 -10.44 -1.58 -11.11
CA SER A 132 -10.07 -1.07 -12.43
C SER A 132 -9.82 0.45 -12.47
N ASP A 133 -10.05 1.16 -11.38
CA ASP A 133 -9.81 2.59 -11.27
C ASP A 133 -8.44 2.85 -10.63
N ASP A 134 -7.52 3.38 -11.41
CA ASP A 134 -6.13 3.63 -10.97
C ASP A 134 -5.98 4.56 -9.76
N ARG A 135 -7.03 5.29 -9.40
CA ARG A 135 -7.05 6.15 -8.21
C ARG A 135 -7.21 5.37 -6.92
N PHE A 136 -7.64 4.10 -7.01
CA PHE A 136 -7.95 3.25 -5.87
C PHE A 136 -6.99 2.07 -5.76
N TRP A 137 -6.79 1.63 -4.56
CA TRP A 137 -6.11 0.39 -4.23
C TRP A 137 -6.93 -0.38 -3.19
N ILE A 138 -7.32 -1.59 -3.54
CA ILE A 138 -8.10 -2.45 -2.65
C ILE A 138 -7.12 -3.30 -1.85
N SER A 139 -7.16 -3.18 -0.54
CA SER A 139 -6.27 -3.94 0.35
C SER A 139 -6.50 -5.44 0.22
N ILE A 140 -5.40 -6.20 0.25
CA ILE A 140 -5.41 -7.66 0.29
C ILE A 140 -5.07 -8.07 1.71
N SER A 141 -6.03 -8.68 2.41
CA SER A 141 -5.85 -9.15 3.78
C SER A 141 -4.99 -10.42 3.83
N ALA A 142 -4.26 -10.61 4.93
CA ALA A 142 -3.65 -11.89 5.26
C ALA A 142 -4.65 -12.79 5.98
N THR A 143 -4.56 -14.10 5.79
CA THR A 143 -5.39 -15.09 6.47
C THR A 143 -4.64 -16.39 6.74
N THR A 144 -5.00 -17.07 7.85
CA THR A 144 -4.54 -18.42 8.15
C THR A 144 -5.46 -19.51 7.60
N ARG A 145 -6.58 -19.11 6.98
CA ARG A 145 -7.49 -20.03 6.31
C ARG A 145 -6.82 -20.67 5.10
N GLU A 146 -7.09 -21.94 4.89
CA GLU A 146 -6.66 -22.62 3.67
C GLU A 146 -7.26 -21.97 2.41
N ILE A 147 -6.48 -22.00 1.33
CA ILE A 147 -6.89 -21.48 0.03
C ILE A 147 -8.05 -22.32 -0.53
N ARG A 148 -9.08 -21.70 -1.04
CA ARG A 148 -10.22 -22.38 -1.69
C ARG A 148 -9.96 -22.52 -3.19
N SER A 149 -10.68 -23.45 -3.82
CA SER A 149 -10.65 -23.59 -5.28
C SER A 149 -11.00 -22.29 -5.98
N GLY A 150 -10.14 -21.84 -6.89
CA GLY A 150 -10.29 -20.60 -7.64
C GLY A 150 -9.66 -19.35 -6.99
N GLU A 151 -9.24 -19.40 -5.72
CA GLU A 151 -8.52 -18.30 -5.08
C GLU A 151 -7.02 -18.31 -5.42
N GLN A 152 -6.40 -17.14 -5.41
CA GLN A 152 -4.98 -16.95 -5.70
C GLN A 152 -4.29 -16.18 -4.58
N ASN A 153 -3.13 -16.71 -4.13
CA ASN A 153 -2.31 -16.04 -3.13
C ASN A 153 -1.78 -14.70 -3.65
N GLY A 154 -1.93 -13.64 -2.84
CA GLY A 154 -1.53 -12.29 -3.22
C GLY A 154 -2.53 -11.55 -4.12
N VAL A 155 -3.68 -12.17 -4.44
CA VAL A 155 -4.78 -11.57 -5.19
C VAL A 155 -6.05 -11.49 -4.35
N ASP A 156 -6.50 -12.64 -3.83
CA ASP A 156 -7.67 -12.73 -2.96
C ASP A 156 -7.29 -12.51 -1.50
N TYR A 157 -6.24 -13.22 -1.05
CA TYR A 157 -5.63 -13.10 0.27
C TYR A 157 -4.13 -13.35 0.19
N HIS A 158 -3.39 -12.89 1.20
CA HIS A 158 -2.07 -13.42 1.54
C HIS A 158 -2.27 -14.61 2.47
N PHE A 159 -2.22 -15.82 1.93
CA PHE A 159 -2.36 -17.04 2.73
C PHE A 159 -1.06 -17.32 3.46
N VAL A 160 -1.11 -17.35 4.78
CA VAL A 160 0.05 -17.51 5.66
C VAL A 160 -0.22 -18.57 6.72
N SER A 161 0.83 -19.18 7.32
CA SER A 161 0.65 -20.08 8.45
C SER A 161 0.25 -19.33 9.72
N ASP A 162 -0.33 -20.05 10.70
CA ASP A 162 -0.68 -19.49 12.00
C ASP A 162 0.53 -18.85 12.70
N GLU A 163 1.69 -19.52 12.67
CA GLU A 163 2.93 -19.04 13.27
C GLU A 163 3.39 -17.73 12.62
N LYS A 164 3.26 -17.63 11.28
CA LYS A 164 3.61 -16.41 10.56
C LYS A 164 2.67 -15.28 10.91
N PHE A 165 1.38 -15.55 11.00
CA PHE A 165 0.37 -14.58 11.39
C PHE A 165 0.62 -14.04 12.81
N ASP A 166 0.93 -14.94 13.76
CA ASP A 166 1.23 -14.59 15.14
C ASP A 166 2.52 -13.75 15.26
N GLN A 167 3.54 -14.04 14.43
CA GLN A 167 4.72 -13.18 14.31
C GLN A 167 4.38 -11.77 13.81
N MET A 168 3.44 -11.64 12.86
CA MET A 168 2.99 -10.36 12.37
C MET A 168 2.20 -9.57 13.44
N ILE A 169 1.37 -10.26 14.24
CA ILE A 169 0.70 -9.64 15.40
C ILE A 169 1.75 -9.10 16.39
N ALA A 170 2.72 -9.93 16.78
CA ALA A 170 3.75 -9.56 17.75
C ALA A 170 4.59 -8.34 17.29
N LYS A 171 4.75 -8.15 15.98
CA LYS A 171 5.46 -7.02 15.38
C LYS A 171 4.58 -5.78 15.13
N ASN A 172 3.28 -5.84 15.45
CA ASN A 172 2.30 -4.82 15.10
C ASN A 172 2.25 -4.51 13.59
N ASP A 173 2.41 -5.56 12.75
CA ASP A 173 2.42 -5.43 11.29
C ASP A 173 0.98 -5.31 10.70
N PHE A 174 -0.06 -5.44 11.53
CA PHE A 174 -1.45 -5.28 11.11
C PHE A 174 -2.05 -3.92 11.51
N LEU A 175 -2.86 -3.38 10.63
CA LEU A 175 -3.71 -2.22 10.92
C LEU A 175 -4.90 -2.64 11.79
N GLU A 176 -5.47 -3.80 11.51
CA GLU A 176 -6.49 -4.52 12.27
C GLU A 176 -6.33 -6.02 12.03
N TRP A 177 -6.80 -6.84 12.97
CA TRP A 177 -6.92 -8.28 12.79
C TRP A 177 -8.04 -8.86 13.66
N ALA A 178 -8.61 -9.98 13.25
CA ALA A 178 -9.65 -10.68 13.98
C ALA A 178 -9.60 -12.19 13.71
N SER A 179 -10.12 -12.97 14.66
CA SER A 179 -10.39 -14.40 14.46
C SER A 179 -11.85 -14.58 14.05
N PHE A 180 -12.08 -15.35 13.00
CA PHE A 180 -13.40 -15.65 12.48
C PHE A 180 -13.46 -17.07 11.89
N ALA A 181 -14.48 -17.84 12.28
CA ALA A 181 -14.72 -19.20 11.77
C ALA A 181 -13.47 -20.12 11.82
N GLY A 182 -12.70 -20.05 12.92
CA GLY A 182 -11.51 -20.88 13.14
C GLY A 182 -10.25 -20.42 12.42
N ALA A 183 -10.26 -19.30 11.71
CA ALA A 183 -9.09 -18.70 11.06
C ALA A 183 -8.88 -17.26 11.49
N LYS A 184 -7.66 -16.75 11.28
CA LYS A 184 -7.29 -15.35 11.53
C LYS A 184 -7.30 -14.58 10.21
N TYR A 185 -7.70 -13.31 10.28
CA TYR A 185 -7.70 -12.37 9.16
C TYR A 185 -7.14 -11.05 9.63
N GLY A 186 -6.36 -10.37 8.80
CA GLY A 186 -5.82 -9.07 9.18
C GLY A 186 -5.31 -8.28 7.98
N THR A 187 -5.34 -6.97 8.09
CA THR A 187 -4.90 -6.03 7.05
C THR A 187 -3.43 -5.66 7.28
N PRO A 188 -2.50 -6.04 6.38
CA PRO A 188 -1.09 -5.68 6.51
C PRO A 188 -0.88 -4.16 6.46
N LYS A 189 -0.39 -3.57 7.55
CA LYS A 189 -0.26 -2.12 7.72
C LYS A 189 0.67 -1.48 6.69
N LYS A 190 1.83 -2.10 6.45
CA LYS A 190 2.83 -1.55 5.53
C LYS A 190 2.28 -1.35 4.12
N ALA A 191 1.53 -2.31 3.58
CA ALA A 191 0.96 -2.22 2.24
C ALA A 191 -0.06 -1.08 2.12
N VAL A 192 -0.87 -0.86 3.16
CA VAL A 192 -1.81 0.28 3.25
C VAL A 192 -1.05 1.60 3.29
N ASP A 193 -0.04 1.71 4.16
CA ASP A 193 0.76 2.93 4.31
C ASP A 193 1.50 3.29 3.01
N ASP A 194 2.08 2.29 2.31
CA ASP A 194 2.77 2.47 1.04
C ASP A 194 1.80 2.99 -0.05
N ALA A 195 0.60 2.40 -0.17
CA ALA A 195 -0.40 2.81 -1.16
C ALA A 195 -0.93 4.23 -0.89
N LEU A 196 -1.21 4.57 0.38
CA LEU A 196 -1.60 5.93 0.78
C LEU A 196 -0.50 6.95 0.45
N MET A 197 0.77 6.61 0.72
CA MET A 197 1.92 7.46 0.39
C MET A 197 2.09 7.65 -1.12
N ASP A 198 1.70 6.67 -1.93
CA ASP A 198 1.68 6.78 -3.39
C ASP A 198 0.50 7.61 -3.93
N GLY A 199 -0.35 8.13 -3.04
CA GLY A 199 -1.51 8.96 -3.37
C GLY A 199 -2.71 8.15 -3.86
N LYS A 200 -2.73 6.83 -3.63
CA LYS A 200 -3.88 5.97 -3.90
C LYS A 200 -4.91 6.08 -2.78
N ASN A 201 -6.18 6.19 -3.11
CA ASN A 201 -7.23 6.00 -2.14
C ASN A 201 -7.33 4.50 -1.82
N VAL A 202 -7.16 4.18 -0.55
CA VAL A 202 -7.13 2.79 -0.08
C VAL A 202 -8.51 2.37 0.40
N ILE A 203 -8.98 1.21 -0.03
CA ILE A 203 -10.22 0.61 0.46
C ILE A 203 -9.90 -0.65 1.24
N LEU A 204 -10.36 -0.68 2.50
CA LEU A 204 -10.41 -1.88 3.32
C LEU A 204 -11.82 -2.43 3.31
N GLU A 205 -11.99 -3.67 2.85
CA GLU A 205 -13.24 -4.41 3.00
C GLU A 205 -13.11 -5.34 4.20
N ILE A 206 -13.65 -4.92 5.34
CA ILE A 206 -13.48 -5.62 6.63
C ILE A 206 -14.79 -5.70 7.41
N GLU A 207 -14.79 -6.55 8.43
CA GLU A 207 -15.93 -6.71 9.35
C GLU A 207 -15.98 -5.59 10.40
N LEU A 208 -17.10 -5.50 11.11
CA LEU A 208 -17.37 -4.48 12.13
C LEU A 208 -16.25 -4.34 13.17
N ASN A 209 -15.77 -5.47 13.70
CA ASN A 209 -14.69 -5.44 14.71
C ASN A 209 -13.37 -4.91 14.14
N GLY A 210 -13.05 -5.23 12.89
CA GLY A 210 -11.91 -4.66 12.19
C GLY A 210 -12.07 -3.15 12.00
N ALA A 211 -13.25 -2.69 11.57
CA ALA A 211 -13.55 -1.27 11.41
C ALA A 211 -13.36 -0.47 12.71
N ARG A 212 -13.80 -1.03 13.85
CA ARG A 212 -13.59 -0.43 15.18
C ARG A 212 -12.11 -0.36 15.57
N GLN A 213 -11.30 -1.36 15.19
CA GLN A 213 -9.84 -1.31 15.40
C GLN A 213 -9.19 -0.24 14.53
N VAL A 214 -9.56 -0.16 13.25
CA VAL A 214 -9.03 0.89 12.34
C VAL A 214 -9.40 2.27 12.87
N ARG A 215 -10.61 2.51 13.37
CA ARG A 215 -11.01 3.77 13.98
C ARG A 215 -10.08 4.19 15.12
N LYS A 216 -9.60 3.24 15.94
CA LYS A 216 -8.67 3.51 17.04
C LYS A 216 -7.25 3.78 16.53
N ASN A 217 -6.81 3.04 15.51
CA ASN A 217 -5.44 3.05 15.02
C ASN A 217 -5.19 4.11 13.94
N SER A 218 -6.25 4.60 13.26
CA SER A 218 -6.19 5.53 12.13
C SER A 218 -7.32 6.55 12.25
N LYS A 219 -7.07 7.66 12.94
CA LYS A 219 -8.09 8.69 13.22
C LYS A 219 -8.67 9.37 11.95
N ASN A 220 -7.89 9.36 10.86
CA ASN A 220 -8.27 9.98 9.59
C ASN A 220 -8.97 8.99 8.63
N ALA A 221 -9.19 7.74 9.06
CA ALA A 221 -9.91 6.77 8.23
C ALA A 221 -11.40 7.15 8.13
N ILE A 222 -11.93 7.13 6.92
CA ILE A 222 -13.36 7.36 6.62
C ILE A 222 -14.06 6.00 6.70
N LEU A 223 -14.91 5.82 7.69
CA LEU A 223 -15.66 4.58 7.86
C LEU A 223 -17.00 4.69 7.14
N VAL A 224 -17.24 3.77 6.21
CA VAL A 224 -18.45 3.70 5.38
C VAL A 224 -19.19 2.40 5.64
N PHE A 225 -20.43 2.50 6.08
CA PHE A 225 -21.29 1.34 6.29
C PHE A 225 -22.17 1.12 5.07
N ILE A 226 -22.08 -0.08 4.47
CA ILE A 226 -22.98 -0.47 3.39
C ILE A 226 -24.22 -1.12 3.98
N LYS A 227 -25.37 -0.51 3.71
CA LYS A 227 -26.68 -0.97 4.18
C LYS A 227 -27.46 -1.58 3.01
N PRO A 228 -28.22 -2.67 3.24
CA PRO A 228 -29.17 -3.16 2.23
C PRO A 228 -30.33 -2.18 2.07
N PRO A 229 -31.04 -2.21 0.93
CA PRO A 229 -32.26 -1.40 0.75
C PRO A 229 -33.37 -1.76 1.72
N SER A 230 -33.52 -3.06 2.03
CA SER A 230 -34.45 -3.56 3.03
C SER A 230 -33.93 -4.82 3.70
N TRP A 231 -34.55 -5.20 4.82
CA TRP A 231 -34.25 -6.45 5.52
C TRP A 231 -34.62 -7.67 4.68
N GLU A 232 -35.73 -7.59 3.95
CA GLU A 232 -36.25 -8.66 3.08
C GLU A 232 -35.26 -8.98 1.95
N GLU A 233 -34.69 -7.95 1.33
CA GLU A 233 -33.66 -8.15 0.30
C GLU A 233 -32.39 -8.79 0.85
N LEU A 234 -31.93 -8.35 2.02
CA LEU A 234 -30.76 -8.95 2.65
C LEU A 234 -31.01 -10.42 2.98
N THR A 235 -32.17 -10.71 3.55
CA THR A 235 -32.59 -12.08 3.91
C THR A 235 -32.63 -12.97 2.67
N ALA A 236 -33.24 -12.49 1.58
CA ALA A 236 -33.30 -13.23 0.32
C ALA A 236 -31.91 -13.53 -0.25
N ARG A 237 -30.96 -12.56 -0.18
CA ARG A 237 -29.57 -12.73 -0.64
C ARG A 237 -28.81 -13.74 0.23
N LEU A 238 -29.03 -13.74 1.55
CA LEU A 238 -28.39 -14.67 2.49
C LEU A 238 -28.87 -16.11 2.27
N ILE A 239 -30.18 -16.31 2.10
CA ILE A 239 -30.81 -17.62 1.85
C ILE A 239 -30.35 -18.17 0.48
N LYS A 240 -30.33 -17.36 -0.58
CA LYS A 240 -29.96 -17.78 -1.93
C LYS A 240 -28.51 -18.29 -2.06
N ARG A 241 -27.61 -17.86 -1.17
CA ARG A 241 -26.22 -18.35 -1.10
C ARG A 241 -26.10 -19.74 -0.48
N GLY A 242 -27.19 -20.30 0.06
CA GLY A 242 -27.16 -21.44 0.97
C GLY A 242 -27.07 -22.80 0.29
N THR A 243 -25.93 -23.43 0.53
CA THR A 243 -25.77 -24.87 0.68
C THR A 243 -25.70 -25.25 2.18
N GLU A 244 -26.18 -24.39 3.06
CA GLU A 244 -25.97 -24.42 4.51
C GLU A 244 -27.25 -24.89 5.25
N SER A 245 -27.08 -25.39 6.50
CA SER A 245 -28.18 -25.79 7.35
C SER A 245 -29.05 -24.58 7.78
N GLU A 246 -30.31 -24.82 8.13
CA GLU A 246 -31.22 -23.78 8.68
C GLU A 246 -30.60 -23.05 9.87
N GLN A 247 -29.92 -23.77 10.78
CA GLN A 247 -29.23 -23.19 11.94
C GLN A 247 -28.14 -22.20 11.55
N SER A 248 -27.36 -22.52 10.52
CA SER A 248 -26.31 -21.63 10.00
C SER A 248 -26.91 -20.36 9.38
N THR A 249 -28.04 -20.50 8.68
CA THR A 249 -28.75 -19.38 8.08
C THR A 249 -29.34 -18.46 9.17
N GLN A 250 -29.95 -19.02 10.22
CA GLN A 250 -30.48 -18.23 11.32
C GLN A 250 -29.38 -17.45 12.06
N ALA A 251 -28.26 -18.10 12.38
CA ALA A 251 -27.11 -17.43 13.01
C ALA A 251 -26.57 -16.25 12.18
N ARG A 252 -26.57 -16.38 10.85
CA ARG A 252 -26.18 -15.29 9.93
C ARG A 252 -27.16 -14.13 9.92
N LEU A 253 -28.46 -14.44 9.98
CA LEU A 253 -29.51 -13.42 10.06
C LEU A 253 -29.44 -12.64 11.37
N ASP A 254 -29.23 -13.34 12.49
CA ASP A 254 -29.10 -12.69 13.78
C ASP A 254 -27.86 -11.79 13.85
N ARG A 255 -26.73 -12.27 13.34
CA ARG A 255 -25.52 -11.46 13.21
C ARG A 255 -25.72 -10.25 12.29
N ALA A 256 -26.43 -10.40 11.18
CA ALA A 256 -26.71 -9.28 10.29
C ALA A 256 -27.59 -8.20 10.95
N LYS A 257 -28.52 -8.58 11.84
CA LYS A 257 -29.28 -7.62 12.64
C LYS A 257 -28.39 -6.83 13.59
N GLU A 258 -27.48 -7.51 14.30
CA GLU A 258 -26.51 -6.86 15.19
C GLU A 258 -25.58 -5.91 14.41
N GLU A 259 -25.09 -6.35 13.25
CA GLU A 259 -24.25 -5.53 12.39
C GLU A 259 -24.97 -4.28 11.88
N LEU A 260 -26.28 -4.38 11.56
CA LEU A 260 -27.08 -3.23 11.13
C LEU A 260 -27.25 -2.15 12.22
N LEU A 261 -27.30 -2.55 13.49
CA LEU A 261 -27.37 -1.60 14.62
C LEU A 261 -26.11 -0.74 14.74
N ALA A 262 -24.97 -1.28 14.31
CA ALA A 262 -23.69 -0.57 14.36
C ALA A 262 -23.52 0.48 13.24
N ALA A 263 -24.48 0.66 12.35
CA ALA A 263 -24.40 1.65 11.28
C ALA A 263 -24.16 3.09 11.79
N SER A 264 -24.64 3.41 13.00
CA SER A 264 -24.45 4.72 13.64
C SER A 264 -23.01 4.98 14.12
N GLU A 265 -22.14 3.96 14.17
CA GLU A 265 -20.72 4.10 14.52
C GLU A 265 -19.86 4.57 13.34
N PHE A 266 -20.42 4.65 12.13
CA PHE A 266 -19.73 4.98 10.90
C PHE A 266 -19.95 6.43 10.50
N ASP A 267 -18.99 7.01 9.77
CA ASP A 267 -19.06 8.40 9.31
C ASP A 267 -20.11 8.56 8.21
N HIS A 268 -20.28 7.53 7.38
CA HIS A 268 -21.22 7.52 6.26
C HIS A 268 -21.95 6.19 6.15
N VAL A 269 -23.20 6.26 5.70
CA VAL A 269 -24.03 5.09 5.39
C VAL A 269 -24.41 5.17 3.92
N VAL A 270 -24.05 4.15 3.15
CA VAL A 270 -24.40 3.98 1.74
C VAL A 270 -25.42 2.87 1.60
N ILE A 271 -26.58 3.17 1.01
CA ILE A 271 -27.64 2.17 0.80
C ILE A 271 -27.43 1.52 -0.58
N ASN A 272 -27.13 0.23 -0.60
CA ASN A 272 -26.84 -0.50 -1.84
C ASN A 272 -28.13 -0.92 -2.60
N HIS A 273 -28.80 0.05 -3.19
CA HIS A 273 -29.87 -0.19 -4.14
C HIS A 273 -29.35 -0.71 -5.47
N GLN A 274 -28.34 -0.03 -6.00
CA GLN A 274 -27.65 -0.35 -7.25
C GLN A 274 -26.15 -0.20 -7.04
N VAL A 275 -25.40 -1.20 -7.50
CA VAL A 275 -23.94 -1.26 -7.30
C VAL A 275 -23.24 -0.01 -7.84
N ASP A 276 -23.65 0.47 -9.04
CA ASP A 276 -23.00 1.63 -9.67
C ASP A 276 -23.23 2.94 -8.90
N GLN A 277 -24.39 3.10 -8.30
CA GLN A 277 -24.67 4.25 -7.43
C GLN A 277 -23.80 4.19 -6.15
N SER A 278 -23.73 3.01 -5.52
CA SER A 278 -22.87 2.81 -4.34
C SER A 278 -21.39 3.04 -4.64
N VAL A 279 -20.92 2.63 -5.82
CA VAL A 279 -19.55 2.93 -6.30
C VAL A 279 -19.35 4.43 -6.45
N ALA A 280 -20.28 5.15 -7.08
CA ALA A 280 -20.20 6.60 -7.26
C ALA A 280 -20.16 7.35 -5.93
N GLU A 281 -20.95 6.91 -4.93
CA GLU A 281 -20.92 7.47 -3.58
C GLU A 281 -19.57 7.25 -2.90
N LEU A 282 -18.98 6.03 -2.95
CA LEU A 282 -17.65 5.77 -2.41
C LEU A 282 -16.58 6.62 -3.07
N VAL A 283 -16.63 6.76 -4.41
CA VAL A 283 -15.71 7.64 -5.15
C VAL A 283 -15.83 9.09 -4.67
N SER A 284 -17.06 9.59 -4.49
CA SER A 284 -17.30 10.95 -3.99
C SER A 284 -16.75 11.17 -2.59
N LEU A 285 -16.80 10.16 -1.71
CA LEU A 285 -16.25 10.25 -0.35
C LEU A 285 -14.72 10.29 -0.35
N ALA A 286 -14.08 9.54 -1.25
CA ALA A 286 -12.63 9.46 -1.37
C ALA A 286 -11.99 10.71 -2.04
N LEU A 287 -12.75 11.48 -2.81
CA LEU A 287 -12.22 12.60 -3.61
C LEU A 287 -12.58 13.98 -3.02
N ARG A 288 -13.09 14.03 -1.81
CA ARG A 288 -13.33 15.29 -1.06
C ARG A 288 -12.03 15.88 -0.50
#